data_dd159904c016af58f24609bf8482b23e
#
_entry.id   dd159904c016af58f24609bf8482b23e
#
_cell.length_a   1.000
_cell.length_b   1.000
_cell.length_c   1.000
_cell.angle_alpha   90.00
_cell.angle_beta   90.00
_cell.angle_gamma   90.00
#
_symmetry.space_group_name_H-M   'P 1'
#
loop_
_entity.id
_entity.type
_entity.pdbx_description
1 polymer ?
#
loop_
_entity_poly.entity_id
_entity_poly.type
_entity_poly.pdbx_seq_one_letter_code
_entity_poly.pdbx_strand_id
1 'polypeptide(L)'
;SGVAEVDATTCDGKSSGTGFLVGRDRLMTAAHVINGASALTVRTEHGTVKASVEGVDKAVDLAVLTLARPVSGHVFAMAGRPTTTGTRVATIGYRVGGHKSLTDGEVSGSGRKIRTESGTLTDMVRTDITISPGDSGGPVLDLTGRAIGLADAVRGYTGDVGYAVPASALAARLSGAKPWTEVEPTDCGTGNLDSDVAVAAVVRYLLVVNTGDWDAATALVTPAFAKRVLRNQTYWVKVYSTTYDDDFGLVHASVDGSKADVRLTFRSQQDPGFGPTGAVNATCLRWELVYHLRYGDSGWQIDSADTVGNPGWKRC
;
A
#
# COMPACT_ATOMS: atom_id res chain seq x y z
N SER A 1 9.35 -22.15 -4.90
CA SER A 1 8.31 -21.33 -5.52
C SER A 1 8.93 -20.28 -6.43
N GLY A 2 8.19 -19.83 -7.44
CA GLY A 2 8.56 -18.70 -8.31
C GLY A 2 7.80 -17.42 -7.95
N VAL A 3 7.07 -17.43 -6.84
CA VAL A 3 6.37 -16.28 -6.29
C VAL A 3 7.16 -15.75 -5.11
N ALA A 4 7.31 -14.44 -5.02
CA ALA A 4 8.13 -13.76 -4.02
C ALA A 4 7.40 -12.53 -3.48
N GLU A 5 7.77 -12.10 -2.27
CA GLU A 5 7.33 -10.84 -1.72
C GLU A 5 8.21 -9.70 -2.26
N VAL A 6 7.56 -8.62 -2.67
CA VAL A 6 8.22 -7.40 -3.14
C VAL A 6 8.09 -6.35 -2.06
N ASP A 7 9.22 -5.90 -1.52
CA ASP A 7 9.31 -4.84 -0.54
C ASP A 7 9.88 -3.58 -1.22
N ALA A 8 9.11 -2.51 -1.20
CA ALA A 8 9.50 -1.19 -1.69
C ALA A 8 9.73 -0.25 -0.50
N THR A 9 10.93 0.30 -0.42
CA THR A 9 11.21 1.43 0.48
C THR A 9 10.90 2.70 -0.29
N THR A 10 10.00 3.52 0.23
CA THR A 10 9.66 4.83 -0.32
C THR A 10 10.16 5.92 0.61
N CYS A 11 10.12 7.16 0.19
CA CYS A 11 10.46 8.30 1.06
C CYS A 11 9.55 8.38 2.29
N ASP A 12 8.31 7.89 2.17
CA ASP A 12 7.27 7.96 3.21
C ASP A 12 7.16 6.68 4.05
N GLY A 13 7.99 5.68 3.79
CA GLY A 13 7.98 4.42 4.52
C GLY A 13 8.15 3.18 3.66
N LYS A 14 7.36 2.13 3.92
CA LYS A 14 7.46 0.87 3.20
C LYS A 14 6.12 0.50 2.57
N SER A 15 6.18 -0.05 1.37
CA SER A 15 5.08 -0.74 0.70
C SER A 15 5.49 -2.18 0.46
N SER A 16 4.56 -3.12 0.52
CA SER A 16 4.83 -4.51 0.17
C SER A 16 3.71 -5.08 -0.69
N GLY A 17 4.07 -6.03 -1.51
CA GLY A 17 3.18 -6.76 -2.38
C GLY A 17 3.81 -8.06 -2.84
N THR A 18 3.26 -8.62 -3.88
CA THR A 18 3.69 -9.87 -4.46
C THR A 18 4.30 -9.66 -5.85
N GLY A 19 5.20 -10.55 -6.23
CA GLY A 19 5.67 -10.65 -7.60
C GLY A 19 5.93 -12.10 -7.98
N PHE A 20 6.08 -12.37 -9.27
CA PHE A 20 6.39 -13.70 -9.76
C PHE A 20 7.43 -13.68 -10.88
N LEU A 21 8.24 -14.74 -10.95
CA LEU A 21 9.32 -14.85 -11.92
C LEU A 21 8.80 -15.04 -13.32
N VAL A 22 9.27 -14.19 -14.24
CA VAL A 22 9.11 -14.29 -15.70
C VAL A 22 10.44 -14.52 -16.42
N GLY A 23 11.51 -14.60 -15.66
CA GLY A 23 12.87 -14.93 -15.99
C GLY A 23 13.63 -15.29 -14.71
N ARG A 24 14.86 -15.78 -14.80
CA ARG A 24 15.66 -16.11 -13.61
C ARG A 24 16.09 -14.88 -12.82
N ASP A 25 16.15 -13.74 -13.49
CA ASP A 25 16.54 -12.42 -12.97
C ASP A 25 15.47 -11.35 -13.21
N ARG A 26 14.29 -11.76 -13.69
CA ARG A 26 13.17 -10.86 -14.00
C ARG A 26 11.91 -11.27 -13.24
N LEU A 27 11.27 -10.30 -12.61
CA LEU A 27 10.08 -10.51 -11.80
C LEU A 27 9.01 -9.49 -12.18
N MET A 28 7.78 -9.93 -12.39
CA MET A 28 6.62 -9.06 -12.56
C MET A 28 5.94 -8.77 -11.24
N THR A 29 5.41 -7.55 -11.12
CA THR A 29 4.59 -7.09 -9.99
C THR A 29 3.62 -5.99 -10.45
N ALA A 30 2.74 -5.52 -9.57
CA ALA A 30 1.89 -4.37 -9.85
C ALA A 30 2.67 -3.05 -9.73
N ALA A 31 2.36 -2.07 -10.59
CA ALA A 31 3.06 -0.78 -10.59
C ALA A 31 2.83 0.00 -9.30
N HIS A 32 1.63 -0.08 -8.72
CA HIS A 32 1.33 0.60 -7.46
C HIS A 32 2.14 0.06 -6.27
N VAL A 33 2.57 -1.21 -6.29
CA VAL A 33 3.43 -1.81 -5.23
C VAL A 33 4.77 -1.11 -5.13
N ILE A 34 5.32 -0.67 -6.27
CA ILE A 34 6.65 -0.06 -6.36
C ILE A 34 6.61 1.45 -6.59
N ASN A 35 5.42 2.05 -6.55
CA ASN A 35 5.27 3.49 -6.81
C ASN A 35 6.02 4.31 -5.74
N GLY A 36 6.85 5.25 -6.18
CA GLY A 36 7.67 6.08 -5.28
C GLY A 36 8.83 5.35 -4.60
N ALA A 37 9.20 4.14 -5.05
CA ALA A 37 10.30 3.38 -4.45
C ALA A 37 11.66 4.06 -4.67
N SER A 38 12.41 4.26 -3.58
CA SER A 38 13.83 4.62 -3.58
C SER A 38 14.74 3.39 -3.53
N ALA A 39 14.23 2.28 -2.98
CA ALA A 39 14.91 0.99 -2.97
C ALA A 39 13.90 -0.15 -3.05
N LEU A 40 14.30 -1.23 -3.71
CA LEU A 40 13.49 -2.43 -3.90
C LEU A 40 14.25 -3.67 -3.43
N THR A 41 13.56 -4.53 -2.71
CA THR A 41 14.04 -5.86 -2.38
C THR A 41 12.97 -6.91 -2.68
N VAL A 42 13.40 -8.08 -3.09
CA VAL A 42 12.55 -9.24 -3.38
C VAL A 42 12.93 -10.36 -2.44
N ARG A 43 11.98 -10.78 -1.61
CA ARG A 43 12.15 -11.86 -0.65
C ARG A 43 11.62 -13.16 -1.23
N THR A 44 12.52 -14.08 -1.48
CA THR A 44 12.25 -15.44 -1.98
C THR A 44 12.40 -16.47 -0.85
N GLU A 45 12.02 -17.71 -1.09
CA GLU A 45 12.27 -18.84 -0.19
C GLU A 45 13.78 -19.08 0.04
N HIS A 46 14.65 -18.52 -0.80
CA HIS A 46 16.12 -18.67 -0.73
C HIS A 46 16.84 -17.41 -0.28
N GLY A 47 16.11 -16.45 0.31
CA GLY A 47 16.64 -15.20 0.83
C GLY A 47 16.23 -13.97 0.03
N THR A 48 16.73 -12.83 0.46
CA THR A 48 16.40 -11.51 -0.10
C THR A 48 17.42 -11.10 -1.17
N VAL A 49 16.93 -10.47 -2.23
CA VAL A 49 17.72 -9.96 -3.36
C VAL A 49 17.31 -8.51 -3.62
N LYS A 50 18.27 -7.63 -3.88
CA LYS A 50 17.99 -6.27 -4.36
C LYS A 50 17.42 -6.34 -5.78
N ALA A 51 16.54 -5.40 -6.10
CA ALA A 51 15.95 -5.26 -7.42
C ALA A 51 16.00 -3.81 -7.90
N SER A 52 15.94 -3.62 -9.21
CA SER A 52 15.76 -2.34 -9.87
C SER A 52 14.55 -2.41 -10.80
N VAL A 53 13.95 -1.26 -11.09
CA VAL A 53 12.83 -1.19 -12.03
C VAL A 53 13.38 -1.33 -13.45
N GLU A 54 12.92 -2.33 -14.20
CA GLU A 54 13.21 -2.46 -15.64
C GLU A 54 12.23 -1.59 -16.45
N GLY A 55 10.98 -1.51 -16.00
CA GLY A 55 9.99 -0.68 -16.63
C GLY A 55 8.61 -0.78 -15.97
N VAL A 56 7.78 0.22 -16.23
CA VAL A 56 6.44 0.39 -15.68
C VAL A 56 5.43 0.70 -16.77
N ASP A 57 4.23 0.18 -16.64
CA ASP A 57 3.04 0.60 -17.40
C ASP A 57 1.92 0.96 -16.42
N LYS A 58 1.81 2.24 -16.09
CA LYS A 58 0.77 2.75 -15.17
C LYS A 58 -0.64 2.63 -15.73
N ALA A 59 -0.79 2.54 -17.07
CA ALA A 59 -2.11 2.45 -17.70
C ALA A 59 -2.80 1.09 -17.46
N VAL A 60 -2.02 0.06 -17.13
CA VAL A 60 -2.51 -1.29 -16.79
C VAL A 60 -1.99 -1.78 -15.44
N ASP A 61 -1.40 -0.90 -14.66
CA ASP A 61 -0.83 -1.20 -13.33
C ASP A 61 0.17 -2.36 -13.33
N LEU A 62 1.15 -2.32 -14.22
CA LEU A 62 2.14 -3.38 -14.41
C LEU A 62 3.56 -2.85 -14.28
N ALA A 63 4.44 -3.63 -13.62
CA ALA A 63 5.86 -3.36 -13.55
C ALA A 63 6.69 -4.64 -13.73
N VAL A 64 7.91 -4.46 -14.26
CA VAL A 64 8.94 -5.51 -14.29
C VAL A 64 10.17 -5.03 -13.53
N LEU A 65 10.70 -5.91 -12.72
CA LEU A 65 11.90 -5.71 -11.94
C LEU A 65 13.03 -6.60 -12.45
N THR A 66 14.24 -6.05 -12.51
CA THR A 66 15.48 -6.80 -12.70
C THR A 66 16.09 -7.08 -11.33
N LEU A 67 16.36 -8.35 -11.05
CA LEU A 67 17.00 -8.79 -9.80
C LEU A 67 18.52 -8.66 -9.91
N ALA A 68 19.17 -8.23 -8.85
CA ALA A 68 20.64 -8.05 -8.82
C ALA A 68 21.44 -9.36 -9.04
N ARG A 69 20.79 -10.52 -8.92
CA ARG A 69 21.30 -11.84 -9.28
C ARG A 69 20.18 -12.78 -9.63
N PRO A 70 20.41 -13.78 -10.49
CA PRO A 70 19.45 -14.83 -10.75
C PRO A 70 19.03 -15.56 -9.48
N VAL A 71 17.76 -15.94 -9.41
CA VAL A 71 17.20 -16.72 -8.29
C VAL A 71 16.62 -18.04 -8.78
N SER A 72 16.63 -19.02 -7.89
CA SER A 72 15.97 -20.30 -8.13
C SER A 72 14.47 -20.17 -7.88
N GLY A 73 13.67 -20.73 -8.78
CA GLY A 73 12.23 -20.74 -8.69
C GLY A 73 11.58 -21.09 -10.02
N HIS A 74 10.28 -21.34 -9.99
CA HIS A 74 9.49 -21.58 -11.19
C HIS A 74 9.35 -20.26 -11.98
N VAL A 75 9.68 -20.28 -13.26
CA VAL A 75 9.44 -19.18 -14.20
C VAL A 75 8.08 -19.41 -14.85
N PHE A 76 7.15 -18.50 -14.62
CA PHE A 76 5.78 -18.65 -15.11
C PHE A 76 5.68 -18.29 -16.57
N ALA A 77 5.05 -19.17 -17.34
CA ALA A 77 4.67 -18.89 -18.72
C ALA A 77 3.30 -18.20 -18.76
N MET A 78 3.13 -17.23 -19.65
CA MET A 78 1.84 -16.60 -19.89
C MET A 78 0.90 -17.55 -20.62
N ALA A 79 -0.39 -17.48 -20.30
CA ALA A 79 -1.42 -18.18 -21.06
C ALA A 79 -1.51 -17.59 -22.48
N GLY A 80 -1.43 -18.47 -23.49
CA GLY A 80 -1.45 -18.06 -24.90
C GLY A 80 -2.86 -17.85 -25.47
N ARG A 81 -3.91 -18.03 -24.67
CA ARG A 81 -5.32 -17.89 -25.09
C ARG A 81 -6.04 -16.88 -24.19
N PRO A 82 -7.03 -16.15 -24.74
CA PRO A 82 -7.89 -15.31 -23.94
C PRO A 82 -8.60 -16.14 -22.87
N THR A 83 -8.71 -15.59 -21.69
CA THR A 83 -9.39 -16.19 -20.55
C THR A 83 -10.90 -16.09 -20.72
N THR A 84 -11.62 -17.18 -20.53
CA THR A 84 -13.09 -17.24 -20.64
C THR A 84 -13.76 -17.34 -19.29
N THR A 85 -14.98 -16.86 -19.17
CA THR A 85 -15.83 -17.03 -17.97
C THR A 85 -15.98 -18.53 -17.66
N GLY A 86 -15.94 -18.89 -16.36
CA GLY A 86 -15.95 -20.26 -15.87
C GLY A 86 -14.59 -20.95 -15.86
N THR A 87 -13.51 -20.26 -16.32
CA THR A 87 -12.15 -20.80 -16.18
C THR A 87 -11.77 -20.84 -14.71
N ARG A 88 -11.43 -22.02 -14.18
CA ARG A 88 -10.92 -22.17 -12.81
C ARG A 88 -9.52 -21.61 -12.71
N VAL A 89 -9.30 -20.85 -11.64
CA VAL A 89 -8.06 -20.10 -11.43
C VAL A 89 -7.67 -20.12 -9.97
N ALA A 90 -6.38 -19.89 -9.71
CA ALA A 90 -5.87 -19.68 -8.36
C ALA A 90 -4.88 -18.52 -8.36
N THR A 91 -4.77 -17.81 -7.26
CA THR A 91 -3.71 -16.81 -7.05
C THR A 91 -2.83 -17.19 -5.86
N ILE A 92 -1.56 -16.87 -5.97
CA ILE A 92 -0.58 -17.02 -4.90
C ILE A 92 -0.05 -15.63 -4.58
N GLY A 93 -0.18 -15.21 -3.31
CA GLY A 93 0.28 -13.89 -2.87
C GLY A 93 1.00 -13.92 -1.53
N TYR A 94 1.54 -12.79 -1.14
CA TYR A 94 2.10 -12.53 0.18
C TYR A 94 1.28 -11.42 0.83
N ARG A 95 0.35 -11.80 1.71
CA ARG A 95 -0.47 -10.84 2.45
C ARG A 95 0.40 -9.99 3.38
N VAL A 96 -0.10 -8.81 3.71
CA VAL A 96 0.55 -7.95 4.72
C VAL A 96 0.90 -8.77 5.96
N GLY A 97 2.17 -8.69 6.39
CA GLY A 97 2.73 -9.55 7.44
C GLY A 97 3.58 -10.74 6.91
N GLY A 98 3.77 -10.86 5.58
CA GLY A 98 4.69 -11.81 4.96
C GLY A 98 4.19 -13.25 4.88
N HIS A 99 2.90 -13.48 5.10
CA HIS A 99 2.29 -14.81 5.00
C HIS A 99 1.89 -15.12 3.57
N LYS A 100 2.44 -16.22 3.03
CA LYS A 100 2.06 -16.73 1.72
C LYS A 100 0.61 -17.21 1.75
N SER A 101 -0.20 -16.73 0.81
CA SER A 101 -1.61 -17.09 0.64
C SER A 101 -1.82 -17.84 -0.67
N LEU A 102 -2.78 -18.73 -0.68
CA LEU A 102 -3.32 -19.38 -1.88
C LEU A 102 -4.84 -19.24 -1.83
N THR A 103 -5.42 -18.67 -2.88
CA THR A 103 -6.86 -18.52 -3.01
C THR A 103 -7.29 -18.99 -4.39
N ASP A 104 -8.36 -19.74 -4.49
CA ASP A 104 -8.89 -20.25 -5.77
C ASP A 104 -10.30 -19.73 -6.04
N GLY A 105 -10.73 -19.86 -7.29
CA GLY A 105 -12.03 -19.43 -7.76
C GLY A 105 -12.16 -19.58 -9.27
N GLU A 106 -13.01 -18.77 -9.86
CA GLU A 106 -13.30 -18.79 -11.29
C GLU A 106 -13.28 -17.39 -11.92
N VAL A 107 -12.98 -17.32 -13.20
CA VAL A 107 -13.17 -16.11 -13.99
C VAL A 107 -14.65 -15.82 -14.16
N SER A 108 -15.09 -14.65 -13.71
CA SER A 108 -16.47 -14.20 -13.83
C SER A 108 -16.72 -13.17 -14.93
N GLY A 109 -15.67 -12.78 -15.65
CA GLY A 109 -15.77 -11.87 -16.82
C GLY A 109 -14.43 -11.32 -17.28
N SER A 110 -14.41 -10.68 -18.44
CA SER A 110 -13.26 -10.02 -19.05
C SER A 110 -13.65 -8.65 -19.60
N GLY A 111 -12.67 -7.86 -20.06
CA GLY A 111 -12.88 -6.53 -20.65
C GLY A 111 -13.44 -5.50 -19.65
N ARG A 112 -13.20 -5.67 -18.37
CA ARG A 112 -13.76 -4.78 -17.33
C ARG A 112 -12.96 -3.49 -17.21
N LYS A 113 -13.70 -2.40 -16.93
CA LYS A 113 -13.12 -1.12 -16.54
C LYS A 113 -13.29 -0.94 -15.05
N ILE A 114 -12.20 -0.60 -14.36
CA ILE A 114 -12.21 -0.34 -12.93
C ILE A 114 -11.56 1.02 -12.65
N ARG A 115 -12.11 1.75 -11.70
CA ARG A 115 -11.51 3.02 -11.24
C ARG A 115 -10.64 2.72 -10.02
N THR A 116 -9.40 3.17 -10.07
CA THR A 116 -8.44 3.12 -8.96
C THR A 116 -8.01 4.54 -8.58
N GLU A 117 -7.27 4.68 -7.49
CA GLU A 117 -6.68 5.97 -7.11
C GLU A 117 -5.71 6.49 -8.18
N SER A 118 -5.03 5.59 -8.89
CA SER A 118 -4.07 5.92 -9.94
C SER A 118 -4.71 6.17 -11.32
N GLY A 119 -6.04 6.02 -11.44
CA GLY A 119 -6.75 6.22 -12.70
C GLY A 119 -7.77 5.12 -13.04
N THR A 120 -8.08 4.97 -14.32
CA THR A 120 -8.99 3.93 -14.80
C THR A 120 -8.20 2.83 -15.50
N LEU A 121 -8.21 1.63 -14.95
CA LEU A 121 -7.70 0.44 -15.60
C LEU A 121 -8.76 -0.15 -16.53
N THR A 122 -8.33 -0.61 -17.70
CA THR A 122 -9.21 -1.17 -18.73
C THR A 122 -8.82 -2.59 -19.08
N ASP A 123 -9.71 -3.34 -19.69
CA ASP A 123 -9.52 -4.71 -20.14
C ASP A 123 -9.19 -5.72 -19.03
N MET A 124 -9.60 -5.42 -17.79
CA MET A 124 -9.33 -6.28 -16.65
C MET A 124 -10.14 -7.59 -16.68
N VAL A 125 -9.52 -8.66 -16.22
CA VAL A 125 -10.18 -9.94 -15.94
C VAL A 125 -10.79 -9.86 -14.56
N ARG A 126 -12.08 -10.18 -14.44
CA ARG A 126 -12.79 -10.27 -13.16
C ARG A 126 -12.87 -11.73 -12.72
N THR A 127 -12.58 -11.97 -11.46
CA THR A 127 -12.68 -13.28 -10.80
C THR A 127 -13.55 -13.19 -9.56
N ASP A 128 -13.96 -14.32 -9.01
CA ASP A 128 -14.57 -14.44 -7.67
C ASP A 128 -13.52 -14.74 -6.59
N ILE A 129 -12.23 -14.65 -6.92
CA ILE A 129 -11.14 -14.75 -5.95
C ILE A 129 -11.12 -13.52 -5.07
N THR A 130 -11.08 -13.72 -3.75
CA THR A 130 -10.81 -12.62 -2.81
C THR A 130 -9.31 -12.26 -2.86
N ILE A 131 -8.99 -11.06 -3.37
CA ILE A 131 -7.65 -10.50 -3.38
C ILE A 131 -7.52 -9.55 -2.20
N SER A 132 -6.57 -9.80 -1.32
CA SER A 132 -6.32 -9.02 -0.11
C SER A 132 -5.09 -8.12 -0.27
N PRO A 133 -4.94 -7.05 0.56
CA PRO A 133 -3.72 -6.26 0.58
C PRO A 133 -2.47 -7.12 0.73
N GLY A 134 -1.50 -6.89 -0.16
CA GLY A 134 -0.29 -7.69 -0.29
C GLY A 134 -0.35 -8.78 -1.37
N ASP A 135 -1.53 -9.28 -1.76
CA ASP A 135 -1.68 -10.20 -2.89
C ASP A 135 -1.43 -9.50 -4.26
N SER A 136 -1.52 -8.17 -4.31
CA SER A 136 -1.25 -7.35 -5.51
C SER A 136 0.08 -7.71 -6.15
N GLY A 137 0.09 -7.94 -7.47
CA GLY A 137 1.27 -8.34 -8.22
C GLY A 137 1.50 -9.85 -8.28
N GLY A 138 0.72 -10.66 -7.55
CA GLY A 138 0.78 -12.11 -7.61
C GLY A 138 0.24 -12.70 -8.92
N PRO A 139 0.66 -13.90 -9.32
CA PRO A 139 0.14 -14.53 -10.53
C PRO A 139 -1.27 -15.05 -10.30
N VAL A 140 -2.16 -14.82 -11.25
CA VAL A 140 -3.43 -15.56 -11.37
C VAL A 140 -3.20 -16.68 -12.39
N LEU A 141 -3.33 -17.93 -11.94
CA LEU A 141 -2.93 -19.13 -12.66
C LEU A 141 -4.15 -19.93 -13.11
N ASP A 142 -4.08 -20.53 -14.28
CA ASP A 142 -5.00 -21.59 -14.69
C ASP A 142 -4.59 -22.95 -14.10
N LEU A 143 -5.41 -23.97 -14.30
CA LEU A 143 -5.13 -25.33 -13.80
C LEU A 143 -3.89 -26.00 -14.43
N THR A 144 -3.30 -25.39 -15.47
CA THR A 144 -2.03 -25.86 -16.06
C THR A 144 -0.81 -25.15 -15.49
N GLY A 145 -1.02 -24.23 -14.53
CA GLY A 145 0.02 -23.42 -13.90
C GLY A 145 0.53 -22.25 -14.76
N ARG A 146 -0.17 -21.89 -15.83
CA ARG A 146 0.14 -20.73 -16.66
C ARG A 146 -0.52 -19.48 -16.08
N ALA A 147 0.18 -18.36 -16.12
CA ALA A 147 -0.38 -17.09 -15.69
C ALA A 147 -1.39 -16.57 -16.72
N ILE A 148 -2.66 -16.49 -16.31
CA ILE A 148 -3.74 -15.83 -17.05
C ILE A 148 -3.78 -14.33 -16.79
N GLY A 149 -3.08 -13.88 -15.77
CA GLY A 149 -3.00 -12.46 -15.38
C GLY A 149 -2.18 -12.24 -14.12
N LEU A 150 -2.12 -10.99 -13.73
CA LEU A 150 -1.49 -10.49 -12.51
C LEU A 150 -2.58 -9.93 -11.59
N ALA A 151 -2.63 -10.39 -10.35
CA ALA A 151 -3.62 -9.97 -9.37
C ALA A 151 -3.47 -8.47 -9.01
N ASP A 152 -4.60 -7.77 -9.00
CA ASP A 152 -4.69 -6.37 -8.64
C ASP A 152 -5.77 -6.19 -7.56
N ALA A 153 -5.35 -5.84 -6.33
CA ALA A 153 -6.27 -5.55 -5.25
C ALA A 153 -6.78 -4.11 -5.39
N VAL A 154 -8.00 -3.97 -5.88
CA VAL A 154 -8.64 -2.66 -6.02
C VAL A 154 -9.18 -2.20 -4.68
N ARG A 155 -8.66 -1.09 -4.14
CA ARG A 155 -9.19 -0.45 -2.94
C ARG A 155 -10.66 -0.05 -3.13
N GLY A 156 -11.49 -0.32 -2.13
CA GLY A 156 -12.91 0.07 -2.10
C GLY A 156 -13.88 -0.99 -2.59
N TYR A 157 -13.42 -2.14 -3.07
CA TYR A 157 -14.28 -3.30 -3.30
C TYR A 157 -14.21 -4.24 -2.10
N THR A 158 -15.22 -4.18 -1.25
CA THR A 158 -15.46 -5.17 -0.20
C THR A 158 -16.26 -6.32 -0.81
N GLY A 159 -15.73 -7.53 -0.81
CA GLY A 159 -16.46 -8.72 -1.26
C GLY A 159 -15.60 -9.70 -2.07
N ASP A 160 -16.22 -10.80 -2.47
CA ASP A 160 -15.60 -11.93 -3.19
C ASP A 160 -15.37 -11.58 -4.68
N VAL A 161 -14.66 -10.49 -4.96
CA VAL A 161 -14.35 -10.04 -6.32
C VAL A 161 -12.91 -9.61 -6.40
N GLY A 162 -12.14 -10.30 -7.25
CA GLY A 162 -10.79 -9.92 -7.62
C GLY A 162 -10.71 -9.46 -9.07
N TYR A 163 -9.72 -8.64 -9.35
CA TYR A 163 -9.38 -8.24 -10.71
C TYR A 163 -7.95 -8.63 -11.03
N ALA A 164 -7.69 -8.90 -12.31
CA ALA A 164 -6.35 -9.20 -12.78
C ALA A 164 -6.06 -8.47 -14.10
N VAL A 165 -4.84 -7.97 -14.20
CA VAL A 165 -4.27 -7.50 -15.49
C VAL A 165 -4.11 -8.72 -16.38
N PRO A 166 -4.66 -8.73 -17.62
CA PRO A 166 -4.70 -9.94 -18.44
C PRO A 166 -3.31 -10.36 -18.96
N ALA A 167 -3.11 -11.67 -19.15
CA ALA A 167 -1.86 -12.25 -19.67
C ALA A 167 -1.43 -11.64 -21.03
N SER A 168 -2.37 -11.17 -21.84
CA SER A 168 -2.07 -10.49 -23.12
C SER A 168 -1.30 -9.19 -22.91
N ALA A 169 -1.65 -8.41 -21.88
CA ALA A 169 -0.92 -7.20 -21.51
C ALA A 169 0.49 -7.54 -21.02
N LEU A 170 0.62 -8.55 -20.15
CA LEU A 170 1.90 -9.05 -19.65
C LEU A 170 2.81 -9.51 -20.80
N ALA A 171 2.30 -10.36 -21.68
CA ALA A 171 3.04 -10.90 -22.82
C ALA A 171 3.48 -9.80 -23.80
N ALA A 172 2.63 -8.81 -24.06
CA ALA A 172 2.96 -7.68 -24.93
C ALA A 172 4.14 -6.85 -24.39
N ARG A 173 4.26 -6.74 -23.07
CA ARG A 173 5.40 -6.04 -22.43
C ARG A 173 6.67 -6.90 -22.46
N LEU A 174 6.57 -8.18 -22.13
CA LEU A 174 7.71 -9.10 -22.13
C LEU A 174 8.33 -9.31 -23.52
N SER A 175 7.51 -9.30 -24.57
CA SER A 175 7.97 -9.44 -25.96
C SER A 175 8.53 -8.15 -26.56
N GLY A 176 8.43 -7.02 -25.88
CA GLY A 176 8.79 -5.70 -26.41
C GLY A 176 7.79 -5.13 -27.42
N ALA A 177 6.65 -5.79 -27.64
CA ALA A 177 5.59 -5.30 -28.53
C ALA A 177 5.00 -3.94 -28.08
N LYS A 178 5.08 -3.66 -26.78
CA LYS A 178 4.83 -2.33 -26.21
C LYS A 178 6.02 -1.92 -25.37
N PRO A 179 6.57 -0.69 -25.53
CA PRO A 179 7.69 -0.23 -24.75
C PRO A 179 7.28 0.00 -23.29
N TRP A 180 8.21 -0.18 -22.38
CA TRP A 180 8.10 0.23 -21.00
C TRP A 180 8.28 1.74 -20.89
N THR A 181 7.67 2.35 -19.87
CA THR A 181 8.07 3.67 -19.42
C THR A 181 9.25 3.48 -18.47
N GLU A 182 10.36 4.11 -18.75
CA GLU A 182 11.46 4.19 -17.80
C GLU A 182 11.01 4.95 -16.55
N VAL A 183 11.39 4.44 -15.39
CA VAL A 183 11.14 5.09 -14.12
C VAL A 183 12.48 5.20 -13.41
N GLU A 184 12.93 6.41 -13.24
CA GLU A 184 14.07 6.69 -12.38
C GLU A 184 13.72 6.32 -10.94
N PRO A 185 14.64 5.72 -10.18
CA PRO A 185 14.46 5.54 -8.75
C PRO A 185 14.09 6.86 -8.11
N THR A 186 13.12 6.85 -7.23
CA THR A 186 12.79 8.06 -6.47
C THR A 186 14.00 8.42 -5.61
N ASP A 187 14.63 9.54 -5.90
CA ASP A 187 15.66 10.09 -5.04
C ASP A 187 14.95 10.73 -3.83
N CYS A 188 15.05 10.05 -2.71
CA CYS A 188 14.57 10.61 -1.46
C CYS A 188 15.45 11.75 -0.95
N GLY A 189 16.54 12.04 -1.66
CA GLY A 189 17.55 13.01 -1.25
C GLY A 189 18.22 12.62 0.08
N THR A 190 19.13 13.40 0.53
CA THR A 190 19.58 13.40 1.93
C THR A 190 18.54 14.16 2.76
N GLY A 191 17.39 13.52 2.99
CA GLY A 191 16.24 14.09 3.68
C GLY A 191 15.33 14.90 2.76
N ASN A 192 14.25 14.30 2.24
CA ASN A 192 13.16 15.09 1.69
C ASN A 192 12.45 15.77 2.87
N LEU A 193 12.95 16.97 3.19
CA LEU A 193 12.45 17.85 4.23
C LEU A 193 11.30 18.72 3.70
N ASP A 194 10.61 18.25 2.64
CA ASP A 194 9.47 18.92 2.07
C ASP A 194 8.28 18.90 3.06
N SER A 195 7.59 20.01 3.13
CA SER A 195 6.38 20.13 3.95
C SER A 195 5.31 19.11 3.56
N ASP A 196 5.20 18.77 2.27
CA ASP A 196 4.21 17.81 1.77
C ASP A 196 4.47 16.39 2.29
N VAL A 197 5.74 16.01 2.46
CA VAL A 197 6.11 14.71 3.04
C VAL A 197 5.81 14.68 4.54
N ALA A 198 6.02 15.78 5.26
CA ALA A 198 5.64 15.89 6.66
C ALA A 198 4.11 15.82 6.83
N VAL A 199 3.35 16.45 5.94
CA VAL A 199 1.87 16.34 5.89
C VAL A 199 1.43 14.90 5.65
N ALA A 200 2.03 14.23 4.68
CA ALA A 200 1.73 12.83 4.37
C ALA A 200 1.97 11.90 5.56
N ALA A 201 3.02 12.14 6.35
CA ALA A 201 3.31 11.37 7.57
C ALA A 201 2.20 11.51 8.62
N VAL A 202 1.66 12.72 8.81
CA VAL A 202 0.55 12.95 9.75
C VAL A 202 -0.74 12.29 9.27
N VAL A 203 -1.11 12.49 7.99
CA VAL A 203 -2.32 11.89 7.41
C VAL A 203 -2.24 10.36 7.49
N ARG A 204 -1.07 9.79 7.19
CA ARG A 204 -0.83 8.36 7.31
C ARG A 204 -1.05 7.85 8.74
N TYR A 205 -0.57 8.58 9.76
CA TYR A 205 -0.80 8.22 11.15
C TYR A 205 -2.29 8.18 11.49
N LEU A 206 -3.06 9.20 11.08
CA LEU A 206 -4.51 9.26 11.32
C LEU A 206 -5.25 8.11 10.60
N LEU A 207 -4.85 7.78 9.37
CA LEU A 207 -5.40 6.63 8.64
C LEU A 207 -5.06 5.30 9.32
N VAL A 208 -3.88 5.16 9.92
CA VAL A 208 -3.49 3.96 10.68
C VAL A 208 -4.31 3.85 11.97
N VAL A 209 -4.66 4.94 12.62
CA VAL A 209 -5.59 4.95 13.76
C VAL A 209 -6.92 4.30 13.36
N ASN A 210 -7.45 4.60 12.17
CA ASN A 210 -8.69 3.99 11.65
C ASN A 210 -8.62 2.47 11.45
N THR A 211 -7.43 1.92 11.26
CA THR A 211 -7.24 0.47 11.06
C THR A 211 -7.07 -0.31 12.35
N GLY A 212 -6.78 0.37 13.45
CA GLY A 212 -6.47 -0.27 14.73
C GLY A 212 -5.10 -0.97 14.75
N ASP A 213 -4.21 -0.70 13.78
CA ASP A 213 -2.89 -1.31 13.69
C ASP A 213 -1.90 -0.60 14.63
N TRP A 214 -1.70 -1.20 15.81
CA TRP A 214 -0.78 -0.69 16.83
C TRP A 214 0.67 -0.59 16.37
N ASP A 215 1.17 -1.61 15.67
CA ASP A 215 2.57 -1.65 15.26
C ASP A 215 2.85 -0.59 14.18
N ALA A 216 1.94 -0.44 13.23
CA ALA A 216 2.00 0.61 12.24
C ALA A 216 1.90 2.02 12.88
N ALA A 217 1.02 2.22 13.88
CA ALA A 217 0.89 3.49 14.57
C ALA A 217 2.17 3.86 15.34
N THR A 218 2.79 2.90 16.04
CA THR A 218 4.03 3.13 16.78
C THR A 218 5.23 3.41 15.91
N ALA A 219 5.26 2.88 14.69
CA ALA A 219 6.33 3.16 13.72
C ALA A 219 6.32 4.61 13.20
N LEU A 220 5.17 5.29 13.23
CA LEU A 220 4.97 6.65 12.71
C LEU A 220 5.19 7.76 13.75
N VAL A 221 5.53 7.39 14.97
CA VAL A 221 5.71 8.34 16.06
C VAL A 221 7.05 8.13 16.76
N THR A 222 7.57 9.18 17.43
CA THR A 222 8.78 9.03 18.23
C THR A 222 8.53 8.14 19.46
N PRO A 223 9.54 7.45 20.00
CA PRO A 223 9.40 6.68 21.25
C PRO A 223 8.86 7.51 22.41
N ALA A 224 9.19 8.81 22.45
CA ALA A 224 8.68 9.74 23.46
C ALA A 224 7.18 9.97 23.32
N PHE A 225 6.68 10.18 22.10
CA PHE A 225 5.25 10.30 21.82
C PHE A 225 4.52 8.98 22.12
N ALA A 226 5.05 7.85 21.67
CA ALA A 226 4.45 6.55 21.91
C ALA A 226 4.25 6.31 23.43
N LYS A 227 5.28 6.56 24.22
CA LYS A 227 5.21 6.40 25.69
C LYS A 227 4.21 7.36 26.35
N ARG A 228 4.10 8.60 25.88
CA ARG A 228 3.26 9.64 26.50
C ARG A 228 1.80 9.52 26.08
N VAL A 229 1.54 9.33 24.79
CA VAL A 229 0.20 9.41 24.19
C VAL A 229 -0.39 8.03 23.93
N LEU A 230 0.34 7.15 23.24
CA LEU A 230 -0.16 5.82 22.94
C LEU A 230 -0.10 4.89 24.16
N ARG A 231 0.86 5.12 25.08
CA ARG A 231 1.11 4.39 26.35
C ARG A 231 1.42 2.91 26.12
N ASN A 232 0.42 2.10 25.81
CA ASN A 232 0.55 0.68 25.46
C ASN A 232 -0.63 0.25 24.59
N GLN A 233 -0.50 -0.89 23.92
CA GLN A 233 -1.51 -1.39 23.00
C GLN A 233 -2.91 -1.53 23.63
N THR A 234 -3.01 -2.03 24.86
CA THR A 234 -4.30 -2.20 25.55
C THR A 234 -4.99 -0.84 25.78
N TYR A 235 -4.24 0.17 26.19
CA TYR A 235 -4.77 1.52 26.37
C TYR A 235 -5.19 2.12 25.02
N TRP A 236 -4.34 2.01 24.02
CA TRP A 236 -4.58 2.55 22.68
C TRP A 236 -5.84 1.94 22.05
N VAL A 237 -5.95 0.61 22.05
CA VAL A 237 -7.15 -0.08 21.56
C VAL A 237 -8.39 0.40 22.31
N LYS A 238 -8.33 0.53 23.66
CA LYS A 238 -9.45 1.02 24.47
C LYS A 238 -9.91 2.42 24.06
N VAL A 239 -8.96 3.31 23.70
CA VAL A 239 -9.26 4.72 23.40
C VAL A 239 -9.71 4.92 21.95
N TYR A 240 -9.09 4.20 21.02
CA TYR A 240 -9.28 4.44 19.57
C TYR A 240 -10.06 3.35 18.85
N SER A 241 -10.56 2.31 19.55
CA SER A 241 -11.24 1.17 18.93
C SER A 241 -12.49 1.52 18.13
N THR A 242 -13.11 2.65 18.42
CA THR A 242 -14.31 3.13 17.70
C THR A 242 -14.04 4.41 16.91
N THR A 243 -12.79 4.89 16.91
CA THR A 243 -12.40 6.14 16.23
C THR A 243 -12.26 5.90 14.73
N TYR A 244 -12.84 6.82 13.96
CA TYR A 244 -12.68 6.91 12.52
C TYR A 244 -12.47 8.36 12.12
N ASP A 245 -11.28 8.66 11.62
CA ASP A 245 -10.84 10.00 11.21
C ASP A 245 -10.92 10.15 9.69
N ASP A 246 -11.57 11.21 9.23
CA ASP A 246 -11.73 11.54 7.81
C ASP A 246 -11.79 13.07 7.58
N ASP A 247 -12.09 13.50 6.36
CA ASP A 247 -12.28 14.91 5.96
C ASP A 247 -11.09 15.80 6.36
N PHE A 248 -9.87 15.32 5.98
CA PHE A 248 -8.61 15.99 6.31
C PHE A 248 -8.44 17.27 5.50
N GLY A 249 -8.17 18.39 6.20
CA GLY A 249 -7.89 19.69 5.61
C GLY A 249 -6.54 20.24 6.08
N LEU A 250 -5.62 20.50 5.15
CA LEU A 250 -4.36 21.16 5.46
C LEU A 250 -4.61 22.67 5.70
N VAL A 251 -4.19 23.16 6.87
CA VAL A 251 -4.23 24.59 7.19
C VAL A 251 -2.88 25.23 6.92
N HIS A 252 -1.80 24.60 7.41
CA HIS A 252 -0.43 25.08 7.24
C HIS A 252 0.57 23.95 7.46
N ALA A 253 1.68 23.99 6.73
CA ALA A 253 2.84 23.15 7.00
C ALA A 253 4.12 23.95 6.82
N SER A 254 5.10 23.71 7.68
CA SER A 254 6.44 24.32 7.59
C SER A 254 7.50 23.31 7.99
N VAL A 255 8.67 23.42 7.39
CA VAL A 255 9.85 22.61 7.69
C VAL A 255 11.01 23.53 8.03
N ASP A 256 11.69 23.24 9.13
CA ASP A 256 12.92 23.89 9.55
C ASP A 256 13.95 22.83 9.97
N GLY A 257 14.91 22.58 9.08
CA GLY A 257 15.88 21.50 9.24
C GLY A 257 15.22 20.14 9.43
N SER A 258 15.50 19.43 10.51
CA SER A 258 14.91 18.14 10.84
C SER A 258 13.62 18.23 11.68
N LYS A 259 12.96 19.38 11.69
CA LYS A 259 11.68 19.60 12.38
C LYS A 259 10.63 20.07 11.39
N ALA A 260 9.39 19.67 11.62
CA ALA A 260 8.25 20.17 10.86
C ALA A 260 7.06 20.42 11.76
N ASP A 261 6.27 21.43 11.42
CA ASP A 261 4.98 21.72 12.01
C ASP A 261 3.90 21.54 10.95
N VAL A 262 2.91 20.71 11.23
CA VAL A 262 1.79 20.42 10.33
C VAL A 262 0.49 20.71 11.07
N ARG A 263 -0.24 21.74 10.63
CA ARG A 263 -1.55 22.11 11.16
C ARG A 263 -2.64 21.56 10.25
N LEU A 264 -3.45 20.66 10.79
CA LEU A 264 -4.54 20.00 10.09
C LEU A 264 -5.87 20.20 10.80
N THR A 265 -6.94 20.21 10.00
CA THR A 265 -8.30 19.94 10.48
C THR A 265 -8.72 18.56 10.02
N PHE A 266 -9.54 17.87 10.82
CA PHE A 266 -10.15 16.61 10.44
C PHE A 266 -11.43 16.36 11.23
N ARG A 267 -12.26 15.46 10.71
CA ARG A 267 -13.44 14.97 11.40
C ARG A 267 -13.13 13.63 12.04
N SER A 268 -13.49 13.48 13.32
CA SER A 268 -13.38 12.23 14.05
C SER A 268 -14.77 11.75 14.44
N GLN A 269 -15.08 10.51 14.15
CA GLN A 269 -16.31 9.82 14.53
C GLN A 269 -15.95 8.73 15.53
N GLN A 270 -16.76 8.59 16.57
CA GLN A 270 -16.55 7.57 17.64
C GLN A 270 -17.88 7.23 18.30
N ASP A 271 -17.91 6.09 18.98
CA ASP A 271 -19.07 5.70 19.79
C ASP A 271 -19.23 6.57 21.05
N PRO A 272 -20.45 6.71 21.58
CA PRO A 272 -20.68 7.36 22.87
C PRO A 272 -19.82 6.74 23.97
N GLY A 273 -19.18 7.55 24.79
CA GLY A 273 -18.24 7.08 25.83
C GLY A 273 -16.76 7.13 25.42
N PHE A 274 -16.43 7.33 24.14
CA PHE A 274 -15.07 7.38 23.60
C PHE A 274 -14.61 8.80 23.24
N GLY A 275 -15.45 9.79 23.40
CA GLY A 275 -15.07 11.18 23.15
C GLY A 275 -14.10 11.74 24.20
N PRO A 276 -13.46 12.88 23.90
CA PRO A 276 -12.49 13.53 24.79
C PRO A 276 -13.17 14.08 26.06
N THR A 277 -12.36 14.41 27.06
CA THR A 277 -12.84 15.09 28.29
C THR A 277 -13.62 16.36 27.91
N GLY A 278 -14.84 16.46 28.41
CA GLY A 278 -15.78 17.55 28.09
C GLY A 278 -16.73 17.23 26.92
N ALA A 279 -16.51 16.15 26.19
CA ALA A 279 -17.39 15.67 25.13
C ALA A 279 -17.45 14.12 25.04
N VAL A 280 -17.46 13.44 26.18
CA VAL A 280 -17.34 11.96 26.27
C VAL A 280 -18.38 11.23 25.41
N ASN A 281 -19.60 11.75 25.33
CA ASN A 281 -20.69 11.16 24.54
C ASN A 281 -20.84 11.78 23.14
N ALA A 282 -19.90 12.61 22.68
CA ALA A 282 -19.93 13.12 21.33
C ALA A 282 -19.54 12.02 20.32
N THR A 283 -20.37 11.84 19.31
CA THR A 283 -20.15 10.83 18.25
C THR A 283 -19.48 11.41 17.02
N CYS A 284 -19.39 12.74 16.93
CA CYS A 284 -18.72 13.44 15.84
C CYS A 284 -18.08 14.74 16.37
N LEU A 285 -16.80 14.91 16.05
CA LEU A 285 -16.01 16.10 16.41
C LEU A 285 -15.16 16.53 15.23
N ARG A 286 -15.03 17.85 15.03
CA ARG A 286 -14.05 18.44 14.15
C ARG A 286 -12.88 18.95 14.98
N TRP A 287 -11.70 18.46 14.68
CA TRP A 287 -10.45 18.79 15.34
C TRP A 287 -9.65 19.78 14.50
N GLU A 288 -8.87 20.56 15.21
CA GLU A 288 -7.79 21.36 14.65
C GLU A 288 -6.55 21.20 15.53
N LEU A 289 -5.52 20.55 14.98
CA LEU A 289 -4.29 20.19 15.69
C LEU A 289 -3.06 20.68 14.93
N VAL A 290 -2.01 21.02 15.69
CA VAL A 290 -0.66 21.18 15.17
C VAL A 290 0.15 19.97 15.59
N TYR A 291 0.62 19.21 14.62
CA TYR A 291 1.54 18.09 14.80
C TYR A 291 2.97 18.60 14.65
N HIS A 292 3.81 18.32 15.63
CA HIS A 292 5.24 18.61 15.60
C HIS A 292 5.97 17.32 15.27
N LEU A 293 6.78 17.34 14.19
CA LEU A 293 7.47 16.16 13.70
C LEU A 293 8.98 16.33 13.82
N ARG A 294 9.67 15.19 13.89
CA ARG A 294 11.14 15.08 13.76
C ARG A 294 11.49 14.15 12.62
N TYR A 295 12.49 14.55 11.85
CA TYR A 295 13.07 13.72 10.81
C TYR A 295 14.25 12.93 11.37
N GLY A 296 14.27 11.62 11.12
CA GLY A 296 15.32 10.70 11.55
C GLY A 296 15.47 9.55 10.56
N ASP A 297 16.17 8.49 10.96
CA ASP A 297 16.45 7.31 10.12
C ASP A 297 15.18 6.60 9.61
N SER A 298 14.06 6.80 10.28
CA SER A 298 12.74 6.26 9.91
C SER A 298 11.87 7.26 9.14
N GLY A 299 12.43 8.40 8.69
CA GLY A 299 11.69 9.49 8.08
C GLY A 299 11.02 10.42 9.11
N TRP A 300 9.97 11.11 8.69
CA TRP A 300 9.21 11.98 9.58
C TRP A 300 8.41 11.16 10.59
N GLN A 301 8.60 11.44 11.87
CA GLN A 301 7.84 10.85 12.98
C GLN A 301 7.19 11.95 13.82
N ILE A 302 5.94 11.74 14.25
CA ILE A 302 5.23 12.67 15.13
C ILE A 302 5.88 12.62 16.52
N ASP A 303 6.32 13.79 17.01
CA ASP A 303 6.96 13.97 18.33
C ASP A 303 5.99 14.55 19.36
N SER A 304 5.09 15.43 18.94
CA SER A 304 4.01 15.97 19.77
C SER A 304 2.83 16.45 18.91
N ALA A 305 1.71 16.69 19.56
CA ALA A 305 0.56 17.33 18.95
C ALA A 305 -0.08 18.28 19.98
N ASP A 306 -0.44 19.48 19.51
CA ASP A 306 -1.09 20.51 20.31
C ASP A 306 -2.45 20.86 19.69
N THR A 307 -3.42 21.17 20.57
CA THR A 307 -4.74 21.63 20.14
C THR A 307 -4.72 23.11 19.76
N VAL A 308 -5.42 23.48 18.69
CA VAL A 308 -5.66 24.88 18.35
C VAL A 308 -6.95 25.33 19.03
N GLY A 309 -6.78 26.21 20.02
CA GLY A 309 -7.88 26.66 20.86
C GLY A 309 -8.13 25.78 22.09
N ASN A 310 -9.13 26.17 22.89
CA ASN A 310 -9.53 25.46 24.10
C ASN A 310 -11.06 25.38 24.17
N PRO A 311 -11.70 24.24 23.93
CA PRO A 311 -11.10 22.99 23.46
C PRO A 311 -10.65 23.08 21.99
N GLY A 312 -9.69 22.22 21.58
CA GLY A 312 -9.20 22.11 20.19
C GLY A 312 -10.15 21.37 19.27
N TRP A 313 -11.42 21.29 19.61
CA TRP A 313 -12.46 20.60 18.84
C TRP A 313 -13.80 21.35 18.89
N LYS A 314 -14.65 21.06 17.89
CA LYS A 314 -16.05 21.50 17.82
C LYS A 314 -16.92 20.28 17.50
N ARG A 315 -18.16 20.28 17.96
CA ARG A 315 -19.13 19.25 17.52
C ARG A 315 -19.47 19.42 16.05
N CYS A 316 -19.59 18.34 15.30
CA CYS A 316 -20.17 18.41 13.97
C CYS A 316 -21.64 18.81 14.11
#